data_60057b765385190bdaadeecb6dae59c3
#
_entry.id   60057b765385190bdaadeecb6dae59c3
#
_cell.length_a   1.000
_cell.length_b   1.000
_cell.length_c   1.000
_cell.angle_alpha   90.00
_cell.angle_beta   90.00
_cell.angle_gamma   90.00
#
_symmetry.space_group_name_H-M   'P 1'
#
loop_
_entity.id
_entity.type
_entity.pdbx_description
1 polymer ?
#
loop_
_entity_poly.entity_id
_entity_poly.type
_entity_poly.pdbx_seq_one_letter_code
_entity_poly.pdbx_strand_id
1 'polypeptide(L)'
;MLTHRIPRGVPEMPARRYIRRAWPLLPERDVRDAFARRDVKKNGARIAPADTVRGGDELTLYVNASFPLDVLFDDGHLLAVVKPQGLPVDVDQDGVGEDTLLSRLRAYHENARLLHRLDAQTGGVLLAALEEKTYQNGLAAFREHQLAKTYRAVAKGPFPAATGEWRDYLSKDARRATVRVVKHPGGGAKPIITRWRVLEELGENWFLVELEPVTGRTHQLRAHMAFYGHPILGDDKYGSRETRAARLHLW
;
A
#
# COMPACT_ATOMS: atom_id res chain seq x y z
N MET A 1 6.92 -0.98 24.02
CA MET A 1 8.19 -1.72 23.71
C MET A 1 7.87 -2.68 22.57
N LEU A 2 8.67 -2.67 21.52
CA LEU A 2 8.58 -3.59 20.39
C LEU A 2 9.82 -4.48 20.42
N THR A 3 9.65 -5.80 20.41
CA THR A 3 10.74 -6.78 20.28
C THR A 3 10.44 -7.69 19.12
N HIS A 4 11.40 -7.86 18.22
CA HIS A 4 11.22 -8.60 16.99
C HIS A 4 12.52 -9.31 16.60
N ARG A 5 12.38 -10.56 16.14
CA ARG A 5 13.49 -11.31 15.54
C ARG A 5 13.45 -11.15 14.03
N ILE A 6 14.50 -10.57 13.47
CA ILE A 6 14.61 -10.31 12.03
C ILE A 6 14.55 -11.64 11.25
N PRO A 7 13.66 -11.79 10.25
CA PRO A 7 13.57 -13.00 9.44
C PRO A 7 14.92 -13.37 8.79
N ARG A 8 15.29 -14.66 8.76
CA ARG A 8 16.61 -15.12 8.31
C ARG A 8 16.99 -14.71 6.88
N GLY A 9 16.01 -14.51 6.00
CA GLY A 9 16.23 -14.11 4.60
C GLY A 9 16.45 -12.61 4.39
N VAL A 10 16.35 -11.79 5.44
CA VAL A 10 16.51 -10.33 5.32
C VAL A 10 17.97 -9.99 5.07
N PRO A 11 18.27 -9.24 3.98
CA PRO A 11 19.63 -8.77 3.71
C PRO A 11 20.12 -7.78 4.76
N GLU A 12 21.42 -7.73 4.92
CA GLU A 12 22.08 -6.81 5.84
C GLU A 12 21.79 -5.35 5.47
N MET A 13 21.41 -4.53 6.46
CA MET A 13 21.13 -3.11 6.24
C MET A 13 21.25 -2.30 7.55
N PRO A 14 21.36 -0.94 7.46
CA PRO A 14 21.35 -0.08 8.65
C PRO A 14 20.08 -0.25 9.48
N ALA A 15 20.22 -0.26 10.82
CA ALA A 15 19.11 -0.47 11.77
C ALA A 15 17.95 0.51 11.54
N ARG A 16 18.24 1.81 11.32
CA ARG A 16 17.22 2.81 11.02
C ARG A 16 16.43 2.46 9.75
N ARG A 17 17.10 1.98 8.70
CA ARG A 17 16.45 1.57 7.45
C ARG A 17 15.54 0.36 7.68
N TYR A 18 16.01 -0.63 8.47
CA TYR A 18 15.21 -1.79 8.83
C TYR A 18 13.94 -1.36 9.59
N ILE A 19 14.10 -0.57 10.66
CA ILE A 19 12.98 -0.10 11.49
C ILE A 19 11.92 0.61 10.65
N ARG A 20 12.33 1.47 9.71
CA ARG A 20 11.42 2.18 8.80
C ARG A 20 10.65 1.25 7.86
N ARG A 21 11.23 0.11 7.48
CA ARG A 21 10.56 -0.90 6.65
C ARG A 21 9.64 -1.79 7.49
N ALA A 22 10.09 -2.18 8.66
CA ALA A 22 9.35 -3.08 9.56
C ALA A 22 8.11 -2.41 10.17
N TRP A 23 8.23 -1.13 10.53
CA TRP A 23 7.14 -0.33 11.14
C TRP A 23 6.99 1.02 10.41
N PRO A 24 6.43 1.03 9.21
CA PRO A 24 6.42 2.22 8.34
C PRO A 24 5.59 3.39 8.89
N LEU A 25 4.65 3.13 9.79
CA LEU A 25 3.81 4.16 10.41
C LEU A 25 4.35 4.65 11.77
N LEU A 26 5.48 4.12 12.27
CA LEU A 26 6.13 4.74 13.41
C LEU A 26 6.59 6.16 13.04
N PRO A 27 6.22 7.18 13.85
CA PRO A 27 6.66 8.54 13.61
C PRO A 27 8.19 8.64 13.57
N GLU A 28 8.73 9.34 12.57
CA GLU A 28 10.19 9.53 12.42
C GLU A 28 10.82 10.14 13.68
N ARG A 29 10.08 11.04 14.35
CA ARG A 29 10.49 11.64 15.61
C ARG A 29 10.73 10.56 16.67
N ASP A 30 9.80 9.61 16.81
CA ASP A 30 9.88 8.59 17.87
C ASP A 30 11.06 7.64 17.62
N VAL A 31 11.31 7.28 16.36
CA VAL A 31 12.47 6.45 15.96
C VAL A 31 13.78 7.21 16.24
N ARG A 32 13.87 8.47 15.85
CA ARG A 32 15.05 9.31 16.10
C ARG A 32 15.31 9.47 17.61
N ASP A 33 14.26 9.75 18.37
CA ASP A 33 14.35 9.98 19.81
C ASP A 33 14.71 8.69 20.56
N ALA A 34 14.25 7.52 20.11
CA ALA A 34 14.66 6.22 20.64
C ALA A 34 16.16 5.98 20.46
N PHE A 35 16.72 6.27 19.29
CA PHE A 35 18.17 6.18 19.09
C PHE A 35 18.95 7.20 19.95
N ALA A 36 18.47 8.45 20.05
CA ALA A 36 19.10 9.48 20.86
C ALA A 36 19.15 9.09 22.35
N ARG A 37 18.09 8.46 22.87
CA ARG A 37 18.02 7.94 24.25
C ARG A 37 18.74 6.61 24.44
N ARG A 38 19.33 6.03 23.37
CA ARG A 38 19.93 4.69 23.38
C ARG A 38 18.93 3.57 23.72
N ASP A 39 17.70 3.75 23.32
CA ASP A 39 16.56 2.85 23.55
C ASP A 39 16.34 1.86 22.38
N VAL A 40 17.33 1.69 21.51
CA VAL A 40 17.35 0.68 20.45
C VAL A 40 18.47 -0.32 20.74
N LYS A 41 18.13 -1.62 20.77
CA LYS A 41 19.06 -2.70 21.05
C LYS A 41 19.03 -3.77 19.96
N LYS A 42 20.19 -4.35 19.66
CA LYS A 42 20.38 -5.55 18.84
C LYS A 42 20.99 -6.64 19.70
N ASN A 43 20.35 -7.79 19.81
CA ASN A 43 20.80 -8.92 20.63
C ASN A 43 21.15 -8.48 22.08
N GLY A 44 20.33 -7.59 22.66
CA GLY A 44 20.54 -7.01 23.99
C GLY A 44 21.51 -5.83 24.07
N ALA A 45 22.37 -5.61 23.07
CA ALA A 45 23.33 -4.51 23.04
C ALA A 45 22.74 -3.26 22.38
N ARG A 46 23.04 -2.08 22.93
CA ARG A 46 22.63 -0.79 22.35
C ARG A 46 23.32 -0.55 21.01
N ILE A 47 22.57 0.00 20.05
CA ILE A 47 23.07 0.28 18.70
C ILE A 47 22.74 1.70 18.25
N ALA A 48 23.54 2.19 17.28
CA ALA A 48 23.33 3.45 16.58
C ALA A 48 22.48 3.27 15.31
N PRO A 49 21.92 4.36 14.74
CA PRO A 49 21.08 4.30 13.52
C PRO A 49 21.77 3.66 12.32
N ALA A 50 23.10 3.84 12.19
CA ALA A 50 23.90 3.33 11.08
C ALA A 50 24.42 1.90 11.32
N ASP A 51 24.32 1.38 12.55
CA ASP A 51 24.76 0.03 12.86
C ASP A 51 23.95 -0.98 12.06
N THR A 52 24.60 -2.00 11.59
CA THR A 52 24.03 -3.00 10.71
C THR A 52 23.22 -4.03 11.48
N VAL A 53 22.05 -4.38 10.94
CA VAL A 53 21.23 -5.50 11.37
C VAL A 53 21.05 -6.48 10.21
N ARG A 54 20.85 -7.76 10.51
CA ARG A 54 20.70 -8.84 9.53
C ARG A 54 19.72 -9.90 10.01
N GLY A 55 19.37 -10.81 9.11
CA GLY A 55 18.51 -11.94 9.45
C GLY A 55 19.04 -12.75 10.64
N GLY A 56 18.15 -13.06 11.58
CA GLY A 56 18.44 -13.77 12.83
C GLY A 56 18.73 -12.87 14.03
N ASP A 57 19.06 -11.58 13.85
CA ASP A 57 19.22 -10.63 14.95
C ASP A 57 17.88 -10.39 15.66
N GLU A 58 17.95 -10.19 16.98
CA GLU A 58 16.82 -9.71 17.78
C GLU A 58 16.94 -8.20 17.97
N LEU A 59 15.90 -7.47 17.53
CA LEU A 59 15.83 -6.03 17.63
C LEU A 59 14.79 -5.63 18.68
N THR A 60 15.18 -4.79 19.65
CA THR A 60 14.29 -4.24 20.67
C THR A 60 14.26 -2.72 20.57
N LEU A 61 13.04 -2.14 20.47
CA LEU A 61 12.80 -0.70 20.47
C LEU A 61 11.91 -0.33 21.67
N TYR A 62 12.35 0.61 22.46
CA TYR A 62 11.55 1.16 23.55
C TYR A 62 10.82 2.41 23.07
N VAL A 63 9.74 2.20 22.35
CA VAL A 63 8.84 3.23 21.83
C VAL A 63 7.42 2.97 22.33
N ASN A 64 6.64 4.04 22.48
CA ASN A 64 5.20 3.92 22.69
C ASN A 64 4.52 3.80 21.31
N ALA A 65 4.21 2.59 20.91
CA ALA A 65 3.59 2.31 19.61
C ALA A 65 2.23 1.67 19.82
N SER A 66 1.25 2.15 19.07
CA SER A 66 -0.08 1.57 18.94
C SER A 66 -0.36 1.32 17.46
N PHE A 67 -0.86 0.14 17.14
CA PHE A 67 -1.19 -0.27 15.77
C PHE A 67 -2.68 -0.62 15.69
N PRO A 68 -3.58 0.38 15.80
CA PRO A 68 -5.02 0.13 15.79
C PRO A 68 -5.47 -0.40 14.44
N LEU A 69 -6.50 -1.24 14.48
CA LEU A 69 -7.27 -1.66 13.32
C LEU A 69 -8.59 -0.88 13.35
N ASP A 70 -8.84 -0.10 12.30
CA ASP A 70 -10.09 0.65 12.15
C ASP A 70 -11.12 -0.24 11.46
N VAL A 71 -12.03 -0.82 12.26
CA VAL A 71 -13.04 -1.78 11.82
C VAL A 71 -14.33 -1.04 11.44
N LEU A 72 -14.76 -1.23 10.19
CA LEU A 72 -16.00 -0.67 9.66
C LEU A 72 -17.17 -1.66 9.77
N PHE A 73 -16.89 -2.94 9.63
CA PHE A 73 -17.91 -4.00 9.65
C PHE A 73 -17.27 -5.32 10.09
N ASP A 74 -17.99 -6.06 10.92
CA ASP A 74 -17.63 -7.41 11.37
C ASP A 74 -18.93 -8.17 11.68
N ASP A 75 -19.17 -9.29 10.98
CA ASP A 75 -20.29 -10.20 11.23
C ASP A 75 -19.84 -11.60 11.70
N GLY A 76 -18.56 -11.72 12.07
CA GLY A 76 -17.94 -12.99 12.43
C GLY A 76 -17.51 -13.86 11.25
N HIS A 77 -17.85 -13.49 10.01
CA HIS A 77 -17.48 -14.19 8.78
C HIS A 77 -16.67 -13.30 7.82
N LEU A 78 -17.12 -12.05 7.66
CA LEU A 78 -16.53 -11.03 6.83
C LEU A 78 -16.14 -9.83 7.68
N LEU A 79 -14.94 -9.31 7.46
CA LEU A 79 -14.40 -8.14 8.12
C LEU A 79 -14.08 -7.07 7.06
N ALA A 80 -14.59 -5.85 7.27
CA ALA A 80 -14.21 -4.67 6.50
C ALA A 80 -13.45 -3.69 7.39
N VAL A 81 -12.28 -3.23 6.93
CA VAL A 81 -11.41 -2.33 7.68
C VAL A 81 -10.93 -1.16 6.83
N VAL A 82 -10.58 -0.05 7.48
CA VAL A 82 -9.88 1.04 6.81
C VAL A 82 -8.37 0.78 6.88
N LYS A 83 -7.76 0.58 5.72
CA LYS A 83 -6.30 0.56 5.62
C LYS A 83 -5.76 1.98 5.58
N PRO A 84 -4.91 2.42 6.51
CA PRO A 84 -4.26 3.71 6.42
C PRO A 84 -3.26 3.75 5.27
N GLN A 85 -3.03 4.95 4.73
CA GLN A 85 -1.96 5.19 3.77
C GLN A 85 -0.58 4.95 4.41
N GLY A 86 0.35 4.41 3.63
CA GLY A 86 1.70 4.08 4.09
C GLY A 86 1.81 2.70 4.73
N LEU A 87 0.70 2.07 5.15
CA LEU A 87 0.71 0.72 5.68
C LEU A 87 0.70 -0.29 4.52
N PRO A 88 1.72 -1.17 4.40
CA PRO A 88 1.67 -2.28 3.46
C PRO A 88 0.59 -3.29 3.87
N VAL A 89 0.03 -3.98 2.91
CA VAL A 89 -0.98 -5.02 3.18
C VAL A 89 -0.33 -6.27 3.76
N ASP A 90 0.87 -6.62 3.29
CA ASP A 90 1.61 -7.81 3.68
C ASP A 90 3.11 -7.50 3.67
N VAL A 91 3.95 -8.43 4.14
CA VAL A 91 5.41 -8.32 4.12
C VAL A 91 5.95 -8.03 2.72
N ASP A 92 7.08 -7.36 2.66
CA ASP A 92 7.74 -7.08 1.38
C ASP A 92 8.45 -8.33 0.81
N GLN A 93 9.10 -8.17 -0.35
CA GLN A 93 9.81 -9.27 -1.03
C GLN A 93 10.99 -9.85 -0.23
N ASP A 94 11.53 -9.09 0.72
CA ASP A 94 12.62 -9.53 1.61
C ASP A 94 12.07 -10.10 2.93
N GLY A 95 10.74 -10.20 3.08
CA GLY A 95 10.08 -10.67 4.30
C GLY A 95 10.08 -9.66 5.45
N VAL A 96 10.34 -8.38 5.16
CA VAL A 96 10.27 -7.30 6.16
C VAL A 96 8.87 -6.70 6.19
N GLY A 97 8.31 -6.54 7.37
CA GLY A 97 6.97 -5.96 7.56
C GLY A 97 6.33 -6.48 8.84
N GLU A 98 6.79 -6.00 9.99
CA GLU A 98 6.19 -6.33 11.29
C GLU A 98 4.83 -5.67 11.47
N ASP A 99 4.72 -4.41 11.03
CA ASP A 99 3.46 -3.69 10.97
C ASP A 99 2.93 -3.70 9.55
N THR A 100 2.06 -4.65 9.27
CA THR A 100 1.30 -4.77 8.03
C THR A 100 -0.19 -4.83 8.36
N LEU A 101 -1.04 -4.59 7.36
CA LEU A 101 -2.47 -4.78 7.59
C LEU A 101 -2.79 -6.23 7.95
N LEU A 102 -2.14 -7.20 7.31
CA LEU A 102 -2.35 -8.62 7.61
C LEU A 102 -1.93 -8.97 9.04
N SER A 103 -0.83 -8.43 9.57
CA SER A 103 -0.43 -8.65 10.96
C SER A 103 -1.44 -8.07 11.95
N ARG A 104 -1.98 -6.89 11.67
CA ARG A 104 -3.05 -6.27 12.48
C ARG A 104 -4.37 -7.06 12.42
N LEU A 105 -4.75 -7.53 11.22
CA LEU A 105 -5.92 -8.39 11.02
C LEU A 105 -5.81 -9.68 11.83
N ARG A 106 -4.64 -10.33 11.80
CA ARG A 106 -4.39 -11.58 12.54
C ARG A 106 -4.30 -11.37 14.06
N ALA A 107 -3.86 -10.21 14.50
CA ALA A 107 -3.94 -9.84 15.92
C ALA A 107 -5.38 -9.62 16.39
N TYR A 108 -6.28 -9.20 15.49
CA TYR A 108 -7.72 -9.06 15.76
C TYR A 108 -8.45 -10.41 15.70
N HIS A 109 -8.19 -11.20 14.65
CA HIS A 109 -8.76 -12.53 14.46
C HIS A 109 -7.71 -13.44 13.76
N GLU A 110 -7.28 -14.50 14.43
CA GLU A 110 -6.15 -15.35 13.99
C GLU A 110 -6.32 -15.95 12.58
N ASN A 111 -7.56 -16.28 12.20
CA ASN A 111 -7.90 -16.88 10.91
C ASN A 111 -8.12 -15.83 9.80
N ALA A 112 -7.91 -14.53 10.05
CA ALA A 112 -8.17 -13.48 9.08
C ALA A 112 -7.32 -13.67 7.81
N ARG A 113 -7.99 -13.64 6.65
CA ARG A 113 -7.39 -13.82 5.31
C ARG A 113 -7.83 -12.72 4.38
N LEU A 114 -6.89 -12.13 3.67
CA LEU A 114 -7.14 -11.04 2.73
C LEU A 114 -7.92 -11.52 1.51
N LEU A 115 -8.99 -10.83 1.15
CA LEU A 115 -9.74 -11.07 -0.09
C LEU A 115 -9.16 -10.31 -1.29
N HIS A 116 -8.54 -9.16 -1.04
CA HIS A 116 -7.87 -8.35 -2.05
C HIS A 116 -6.73 -7.52 -1.44
N ARG A 117 -6.08 -6.71 -2.26
CA ARG A 117 -4.96 -5.87 -1.83
C ARG A 117 -5.14 -4.44 -2.31
N LEU A 118 -4.58 -3.51 -1.54
CA LEU A 118 -4.32 -2.13 -1.91
C LEU A 118 -2.81 -1.89 -1.91
N ASP A 119 -2.32 -0.95 -2.69
CA ASP A 119 -0.93 -0.52 -2.62
C ASP A 119 -0.64 0.09 -1.23
N ALA A 120 0.60 0.05 -0.76
CA ALA A 120 0.96 0.61 0.54
C ALA A 120 0.52 2.08 0.68
N GLN A 121 0.74 2.88 -0.36
CA GLN A 121 0.39 4.29 -0.40
C GLN A 121 -1.11 4.58 -0.66
N THR A 122 -1.91 3.57 -1.02
CA THR A 122 -3.36 3.71 -1.21
C THR A 122 -4.07 3.45 0.11
N GLY A 123 -4.88 4.40 0.56
CA GLY A 123 -5.79 4.23 1.70
C GLY A 123 -7.13 3.65 1.28
N GLY A 124 -7.98 3.28 2.24
CA GLY A 124 -9.36 2.91 1.96
C GLY A 124 -9.78 1.54 2.48
N VAL A 125 -10.97 1.12 2.08
CA VAL A 125 -11.62 -0.09 2.57
C VAL A 125 -10.94 -1.34 2.03
N LEU A 126 -10.68 -2.28 2.93
CA LEU A 126 -10.16 -3.60 2.58
C LEU A 126 -11.01 -4.68 3.26
N LEU A 127 -11.29 -5.74 2.53
CA LEU A 127 -12.09 -6.87 2.98
C LEU A 127 -11.17 -8.05 3.34
N ALA A 128 -11.48 -8.69 4.46
CA ALA A 128 -10.87 -9.94 4.90
C ALA A 128 -11.96 -10.95 5.27
N ALA A 129 -11.72 -12.21 5.01
CA ALA A 129 -12.57 -13.32 5.47
C ALA A 129 -12.02 -13.87 6.79
N LEU A 130 -12.92 -14.26 7.68
CA LEU A 130 -12.59 -14.85 8.99
C LEU A 130 -12.77 -16.38 8.99
N GLU A 131 -13.36 -16.96 7.92
CA GLU A 131 -13.55 -18.40 7.73
C GLU A 131 -13.30 -18.82 6.27
N GLU A 132 -13.09 -20.11 6.06
CA GLU A 132 -12.75 -20.67 4.73
C GLU A 132 -13.87 -20.45 3.70
N LYS A 133 -15.13 -20.67 4.05
CA LYS A 133 -16.28 -20.51 3.15
C LYS A 133 -16.37 -19.09 2.61
N THR A 134 -16.30 -18.10 3.49
CA THR A 134 -16.31 -16.68 3.13
C THR A 134 -15.09 -16.30 2.31
N TYR A 135 -13.93 -16.90 2.60
CA TYR A 135 -12.71 -16.69 1.81
C TYR A 135 -12.88 -17.17 0.37
N GLN A 136 -13.35 -18.40 0.16
CA GLN A 136 -13.53 -18.95 -1.19
C GLN A 136 -14.59 -18.17 -1.99
N ASN A 137 -15.73 -17.86 -1.36
CA ASN A 137 -16.79 -17.06 -1.99
C ASN A 137 -16.30 -15.65 -2.34
N GLY A 138 -15.55 -15.00 -1.45
CA GLY A 138 -15.01 -13.67 -1.67
C GLY A 138 -14.00 -13.66 -2.82
N LEU A 139 -13.09 -14.64 -2.88
CA LEU A 139 -12.15 -14.77 -4.01
C LEU A 139 -12.87 -14.99 -5.35
N ALA A 140 -13.94 -15.80 -5.36
CA ALA A 140 -14.77 -16.01 -6.54
C ALA A 140 -15.44 -14.70 -6.98
N ALA A 141 -16.07 -13.97 -6.06
CA ALA A 141 -16.72 -12.69 -6.34
C ALA A 141 -15.75 -11.64 -6.91
N PHE A 142 -14.50 -11.56 -6.39
CA PHE A 142 -13.46 -10.69 -6.96
C PHE A 142 -13.02 -11.14 -8.35
N ARG A 143 -12.82 -12.44 -8.56
CA ARG A 143 -12.40 -13.00 -9.85
C ARG A 143 -13.45 -12.80 -10.94
N GLU A 144 -14.73 -12.94 -10.59
CA GLU A 144 -15.87 -12.82 -11.49
C GLU A 144 -16.36 -11.37 -11.64
N HIS A 145 -15.61 -10.40 -11.07
CA HIS A 145 -15.94 -8.97 -11.14
C HIS A 145 -17.33 -8.61 -10.58
N GLN A 146 -17.86 -9.39 -9.63
CA GLN A 146 -19.15 -9.14 -8.99
C GLN A 146 -19.09 -7.97 -8.00
N LEU A 147 -17.89 -7.54 -7.60
CA LEU A 147 -17.65 -6.45 -6.66
C LEU A 147 -17.13 -5.23 -7.40
N ALA A 148 -17.93 -4.17 -7.46
CA ALA A 148 -17.49 -2.88 -7.95
C ALA A 148 -16.51 -2.25 -6.94
N LYS A 149 -15.44 -1.67 -7.46
CA LYS A 149 -14.43 -0.93 -6.66
C LYS A 149 -14.42 0.50 -7.14
N THR A 150 -14.71 1.42 -6.24
CA THR A 150 -14.69 2.85 -6.53
C THR A 150 -13.59 3.51 -5.70
N TYR A 151 -12.80 4.32 -6.35
CA TYR A 151 -11.72 5.10 -5.75
C TYR A 151 -11.96 6.57 -5.98
N ARG A 152 -11.49 7.40 -5.06
CA ARG A 152 -11.38 8.84 -5.27
C ARG A 152 -9.91 9.24 -5.32
N ALA A 153 -9.60 10.18 -6.21
CA ALA A 153 -8.24 10.69 -6.34
C ALA A 153 -8.25 12.19 -6.62
N VAL A 154 -7.22 12.87 -6.19
CA VAL A 154 -6.91 14.21 -6.70
C VAL A 154 -5.90 14.06 -7.82
N ALA A 155 -6.26 14.50 -9.02
CA ALA A 155 -5.45 14.31 -10.22
C ALA A 155 -5.29 15.61 -11.01
N LYS A 156 -4.20 15.71 -11.77
CA LYS A 156 -3.91 16.87 -12.61
C LYS A 156 -4.87 16.87 -13.83
N GLY A 157 -5.43 18.05 -14.13
CA GLY A 157 -6.29 18.28 -15.30
C GLY A 157 -5.59 19.06 -16.41
N PRO A 158 -6.36 19.65 -17.35
CA PRO A 158 -7.79 19.44 -17.51
C PRO A 158 -8.12 18.07 -18.09
N PHE A 159 -9.33 17.57 -17.78
CA PHE A 159 -9.84 16.32 -18.36
C PHE A 159 -10.57 16.61 -19.68
N PRO A 160 -10.53 15.69 -20.67
CA PRO A 160 -11.13 15.89 -21.98
C PRO A 160 -12.67 15.89 -21.96
N ALA A 161 -13.28 15.37 -20.90
CA ALA A 161 -14.73 15.29 -20.69
C ALA A 161 -15.05 15.13 -19.20
N ALA A 162 -16.34 15.17 -18.83
CA ALA A 162 -16.78 14.91 -17.47
C ALA A 162 -16.64 13.42 -17.05
N THR A 163 -16.71 12.51 -18.02
CA THR A 163 -16.56 11.05 -17.81
C THR A 163 -15.83 10.41 -18.97
N GLY A 164 -15.25 9.23 -18.74
CA GLY A 164 -14.63 8.46 -19.81
C GLY A 164 -14.21 7.07 -19.38
N GLU A 165 -13.71 6.32 -20.36
CA GLU A 165 -13.16 4.98 -20.18
C GLU A 165 -11.89 4.85 -21.02
N TRP A 166 -10.82 4.32 -20.41
CA TRP A 166 -9.58 3.98 -21.09
C TRP A 166 -9.38 2.47 -21.13
N ARG A 167 -8.95 1.98 -22.30
CA ARG A 167 -8.64 0.57 -22.57
C ARG A 167 -7.25 0.45 -23.13
N ASP A 168 -6.36 -0.18 -22.39
CA ASP A 168 -4.95 -0.33 -22.73
C ASP A 168 -4.41 -1.66 -22.17
N TYR A 169 -3.10 -1.80 -22.16
CA TYR A 169 -2.42 -2.95 -21.60
C TYR A 169 -1.36 -2.50 -20.59
N LEU A 170 -1.08 -3.35 -19.59
CA LEU A 170 -0.11 -3.10 -18.55
C LEU A 170 1.01 -4.14 -18.61
N SER A 171 2.23 -3.68 -18.83
CA SER A 171 3.44 -4.50 -18.81
C SER A 171 4.19 -4.27 -17.50
N LYS A 172 4.76 -5.33 -16.92
CA LYS A 172 5.59 -5.22 -15.71
C LYS A 172 7.03 -4.88 -16.09
N ASP A 173 7.61 -3.89 -15.44
CA ASP A 173 9.04 -3.67 -15.38
C ASP A 173 9.58 -4.25 -14.07
N ALA A 174 10.04 -5.51 -14.14
CA ALA A 174 10.53 -6.22 -12.96
C ALA A 174 11.77 -5.56 -12.33
N ARG A 175 12.62 -4.89 -13.15
CA ARG A 175 13.86 -4.25 -12.66
C ARG A 175 13.55 -2.99 -11.83
N ARG A 176 12.50 -2.26 -12.19
CA ARG A 176 12.12 -1.00 -11.54
C ARG A 176 11.00 -1.15 -10.51
N ALA A 177 10.47 -2.36 -10.33
CA ALA A 177 9.27 -2.62 -9.51
C ALA A 177 8.10 -1.66 -9.87
N THR A 178 7.97 -1.33 -11.17
CA THR A 178 6.93 -0.47 -11.74
C THR A 178 6.15 -1.21 -12.82
N VAL A 179 5.09 -0.58 -13.30
CA VAL A 179 4.35 -1.05 -14.47
C VAL A 179 4.34 0.05 -15.52
N ARG A 180 4.20 -0.33 -16.77
CA ARG A 180 4.11 0.59 -17.91
C ARG A 180 2.85 0.31 -18.71
N VAL A 181 2.09 1.35 -19.02
CA VAL A 181 0.95 1.26 -19.93
C VAL A 181 1.46 1.22 -21.36
N VAL A 182 0.90 0.33 -22.18
CA VAL A 182 1.19 0.16 -23.60
C VAL A 182 -0.11 0.03 -24.38
N LYS A 183 -0.13 0.56 -25.61
CA LYS A 183 -1.34 0.58 -26.47
C LYS A 183 -1.68 -0.77 -27.10
N HIS A 184 -0.67 -1.64 -27.26
CA HIS A 184 -0.85 -2.91 -27.97
C HIS A 184 -0.45 -4.09 -27.08
N PRO A 185 -1.11 -5.25 -27.20
CA PRO A 185 -0.70 -6.46 -26.52
C PRO A 185 0.69 -6.92 -27.00
N GLY A 186 1.52 -7.34 -26.07
CA GLY A 186 2.86 -7.88 -26.36
C GLY A 186 3.66 -8.09 -25.09
N GLY A 187 4.71 -8.92 -25.13
CA GLY A 187 5.63 -9.12 -24.02
C GLY A 187 4.97 -9.50 -22.68
N GLY A 188 3.81 -10.19 -22.70
CA GLY A 188 3.09 -10.56 -21.49
C GLY A 188 2.25 -9.44 -20.86
N ALA A 189 2.05 -8.33 -21.56
CA ALA A 189 1.18 -7.24 -21.12
C ALA A 189 -0.26 -7.73 -20.94
N LYS A 190 -0.91 -7.27 -19.86
CA LYS A 190 -2.26 -7.67 -19.48
C LYS A 190 -3.26 -6.53 -19.76
N PRO A 191 -4.48 -6.82 -20.24
CA PRO A 191 -5.47 -5.79 -20.48
C PRO A 191 -5.86 -5.08 -19.18
N ILE A 192 -6.07 -3.77 -19.29
CA ILE A 192 -6.57 -2.90 -18.25
C ILE A 192 -7.70 -2.02 -18.79
N ILE A 193 -8.71 -1.83 -17.94
CA ILE A 193 -9.84 -0.94 -18.20
C ILE A 193 -10.06 -0.09 -16.96
N THR A 194 -10.07 1.23 -17.15
CA THR A 194 -10.34 2.20 -16.08
C THR A 194 -11.41 3.16 -16.55
N ARG A 195 -12.52 3.25 -15.82
CA ARG A 195 -13.53 4.31 -15.96
C ARG A 195 -13.20 5.44 -15.01
N TRP A 196 -13.52 6.65 -15.44
CA TRP A 196 -13.29 7.84 -14.64
C TRP A 196 -14.44 8.83 -14.79
N ARG A 197 -14.66 9.61 -13.73
CA ARG A 197 -15.61 10.70 -13.68
C ARG A 197 -15.02 11.87 -12.90
N VAL A 198 -15.05 13.05 -13.48
CA VAL A 198 -14.69 14.29 -12.78
C VAL A 198 -15.83 14.63 -11.83
N LEU A 199 -15.52 14.83 -10.56
CA LEU A 199 -16.47 15.20 -9.53
C LEU A 199 -16.45 16.70 -9.26
N GLU A 200 -15.25 17.29 -9.19
CA GLU A 200 -15.05 18.68 -8.79
C GLU A 200 -13.72 19.23 -9.31
N GLU A 201 -13.68 20.49 -9.68
CA GLU A 201 -12.44 21.24 -9.92
C GLU A 201 -12.01 21.94 -8.64
N LEU A 202 -10.80 21.61 -8.16
CA LEU A 202 -10.26 22.09 -6.88
C LEU A 202 -9.40 23.37 -7.03
N GLY A 203 -9.22 23.88 -8.25
CA GLY A 203 -8.31 24.99 -8.56
C GLY A 203 -6.90 24.53 -8.93
N GLU A 204 -6.09 25.45 -9.48
CA GLU A 204 -4.70 25.21 -9.89
C GLU A 204 -4.52 24.00 -10.80
N ASN A 205 -5.52 23.69 -11.62
CA ASN A 205 -5.56 22.54 -12.52
C ASN A 205 -5.58 21.17 -11.79
N TRP A 206 -6.09 21.12 -10.55
CA TRP A 206 -6.36 19.90 -9.82
C TRP A 206 -7.84 19.57 -9.79
N PHE A 207 -8.17 18.30 -9.90
CA PHE A 207 -9.53 17.79 -9.97
C PHE A 207 -9.72 16.63 -9.02
N LEU A 208 -10.84 16.63 -8.29
CA LEU A 208 -11.32 15.44 -7.59
C LEU A 208 -12.00 14.54 -8.63
N VAL A 209 -11.53 13.32 -8.75
CA VAL A 209 -12.03 12.33 -9.69
C VAL A 209 -12.41 11.04 -9.00
N GLU A 210 -13.45 10.41 -9.52
CA GLU A 210 -13.85 9.06 -9.20
C GLU A 210 -13.28 8.11 -10.25
N LEU A 211 -12.70 7.01 -9.81
CA LEU A 211 -12.03 6.01 -10.64
C LEU A 211 -12.61 4.63 -10.35
N GLU A 212 -13.01 3.92 -11.39
CA GLU A 212 -13.45 2.53 -11.31
C GLU A 212 -12.49 1.64 -12.11
N PRO A 213 -11.63 0.85 -11.45
CA PRO A 213 -10.83 -0.16 -12.14
C PRO A 213 -11.69 -1.39 -12.44
N VAL A 214 -12.18 -1.50 -13.69
CA VAL A 214 -12.90 -2.69 -14.17
C VAL A 214 -12.02 -3.94 -14.10
N THR A 215 -10.72 -3.78 -14.34
CA THR A 215 -9.69 -4.78 -14.08
C THR A 215 -8.90 -4.41 -12.82
N GLY A 216 -8.21 -5.38 -12.17
CA GLY A 216 -7.50 -5.14 -10.91
C GLY A 216 -6.00 -5.47 -11.00
N ARG A 217 -5.20 -4.66 -11.71
CA ARG A 217 -3.75 -4.87 -11.83
C ARG A 217 -2.97 -3.96 -10.89
N THR A 218 -1.81 -4.44 -10.45
CA THR A 218 -0.88 -3.67 -9.60
C THR A 218 -0.63 -2.28 -10.18
N HIS A 219 -0.78 -1.23 -9.38
CA HIS A 219 -0.60 0.17 -9.74
C HIS A 219 -1.44 0.64 -10.95
N GLN A 220 -2.52 -0.09 -11.32
CA GLN A 220 -3.30 0.21 -12.53
C GLN A 220 -3.76 1.67 -12.60
N LEU A 221 -4.48 2.13 -11.59
CA LEU A 221 -5.01 3.50 -11.57
C LEU A 221 -3.90 4.54 -11.67
N ARG A 222 -2.84 4.39 -10.90
CA ARG A 222 -1.70 5.29 -10.85
C ARG A 222 -1.01 5.40 -12.21
N ALA A 223 -0.67 4.27 -12.82
CA ALA A 223 0.00 4.22 -14.12
C ALA A 223 -0.91 4.70 -15.26
N HIS A 224 -2.21 4.34 -15.23
CA HIS A 224 -3.16 4.69 -16.28
C HIS A 224 -3.46 6.19 -16.29
N MET A 225 -3.69 6.78 -15.11
CA MET A 225 -3.88 8.21 -14.95
C MET A 225 -2.67 9.01 -15.46
N ALA A 226 -1.45 8.61 -15.04
CA ALA A 226 -0.23 9.27 -15.47
C ALA A 226 0.01 9.14 -16.98
N PHE A 227 -0.33 7.99 -17.59
CA PHE A 227 -0.16 7.74 -19.02
C PHE A 227 -1.02 8.70 -19.88
N TYR A 228 -2.21 9.05 -19.42
CA TYR A 228 -3.09 10.01 -20.09
C TYR A 228 -2.84 11.47 -19.70
N GLY A 229 -1.77 11.76 -18.95
CA GLY A 229 -1.39 13.13 -18.57
C GLY A 229 -2.12 13.66 -17.33
N HIS A 230 -2.81 12.79 -16.59
CA HIS A 230 -3.55 13.12 -15.36
C HIS A 230 -2.94 12.46 -14.11
N PRO A 231 -1.63 12.64 -13.80
CA PRO A 231 -1.02 11.99 -12.66
C PRO A 231 -1.72 12.35 -11.36
N ILE A 232 -1.81 11.37 -10.45
CA ILE A 232 -2.42 11.54 -9.14
C ILE A 232 -1.46 12.36 -8.26
N LEU A 233 -2.02 13.31 -7.50
CA LEU A 233 -1.27 14.13 -6.57
C LEU A 233 -0.57 13.27 -5.52
N GLY A 234 0.72 13.51 -5.31
CA GLY A 234 1.56 12.76 -4.38
C GLY A 234 2.07 11.42 -4.90
N ASP A 235 1.86 11.10 -6.20
CA ASP A 235 2.40 9.87 -6.76
C ASP A 235 3.92 9.97 -6.97
N ASP A 236 4.65 9.19 -6.16
CA ASP A 236 6.12 9.14 -6.15
C ASP A 236 6.73 8.34 -7.32
N LYS A 237 5.93 7.45 -7.93
CA LYS A 237 6.39 6.53 -9.00
C LYS A 237 6.00 6.98 -10.39
N TYR A 238 4.79 7.51 -10.55
CA TYR A 238 4.21 7.85 -11.86
C TYR A 238 3.95 9.34 -12.01
N GLY A 239 4.02 10.11 -10.93
CA GLY A 239 3.83 11.55 -10.92
C GLY A 239 5.03 12.35 -11.44
N SER A 240 4.82 13.64 -11.68
CA SER A 240 5.86 14.63 -11.95
C SER A 240 6.54 15.12 -10.65
N ARG A 241 7.57 15.97 -10.77
CA ARG A 241 8.20 16.62 -9.61
C ARG A 241 7.19 17.48 -8.83
N GLU A 242 6.28 18.14 -9.51
CA GLU A 242 5.22 18.98 -8.92
C GLU A 242 4.23 18.16 -8.08
N THR A 243 4.01 16.89 -8.45
CA THR A 243 3.06 16.00 -7.76
C THR A 243 3.68 15.28 -6.55
N ARG A 244 5.02 15.29 -6.38
CA ARG A 244 5.72 14.51 -5.35
C ARG A 244 5.73 15.11 -3.95
N ALA A 245 5.31 16.34 -3.78
CA ALA A 245 5.42 17.07 -2.51
C ALA A 245 4.45 16.61 -1.41
N ALA A 246 3.38 15.92 -1.77
CA ALA A 246 2.32 15.47 -0.87
C ALA A 246 2.28 13.94 -0.74
N ARG A 247 1.45 13.42 0.15
CA ARG A 247 1.08 12.00 0.17
C ARG A 247 0.24 11.66 -1.07
N LEU A 248 0.23 10.41 -1.49
CA LEU A 248 -0.62 9.94 -2.58
C LEU A 248 -2.11 10.20 -2.25
N HIS A 249 -2.79 10.99 -3.08
CA HIS A 249 -4.21 11.28 -2.93
C HIS A 249 -5.05 10.26 -3.73
N LEU A 250 -5.06 9.01 -3.26
CA LEU A 250 -5.82 7.88 -3.79
C LEU A 250 -6.37 7.03 -2.64
N TRP A 251 -7.70 6.87 -2.58
CA TRP A 251 -8.40 6.06 -1.58
C TRP A 251 -9.78 5.59 -2.05
#